data_7a80bdf41eefbccad587f063e45d1a01
#
_entry.id   7a80bdf41eefbccad587f063e45d1a01
#
_cell.length_a   1.000
_cell.length_b   1.000
_cell.length_c   1.000
_cell.angle_alpha   90.00
_cell.angle_beta   90.00
_cell.angle_gamma   90.00
#
_symmetry.space_group_name_H-M   'P 1'
#
loop_
_entity.id
_entity.type
_entity.pdbx_description
1 polymer ?
#
loop_
_entity_poly.entity_id
_entity_poly.type
_entity_poly.pdbx_seq_one_letter_code
_entity_poly.pdbx_strand_id
1 'polypeptide(L)'
;MGWARKPLAISWISRFATGRLLALAIRSVAFLFLATLHVSAQTIHYTKQPDPKNGERVYKGGCIACHGSEGKGAPQSSTVFTRPDTFPDFTRCDQTTPEANSAWKTVIIHGGPSRGFSQIMPAFGELLTNEEIDDVIAYMRGFCNNTHHYPAGELNLPRALVTEKAFPEDELVISTAMNASGAPSFTTDVIHEQTFAGRNQIEVDVPVNYADQNHNWTSGVGDITLGLKRELYSSLKTGSILSVQGGLLLPTGDRSRGFGNGTTTFEPFTSFDQLFKENTFVQFQAGADLPVDTSKAPRSMFWRTAIGQAMAPDHGLGRLFTPMVELLAVRDFQNGASTNWDVLPEMQVTVSRRQHIRVDVGVQEPFTNTSGRSAQVLFYVLWDWADGKFWEGWR
;
A
#
# COMPACT_ATOMS: atom_id res chain seq x y z
N MET A 1 -15.16 68.71 -4.36
CA MET A 1 -13.88 68.29 -5.00
C MET A 1 -13.55 66.94 -4.39
N GLY A 2 -13.98 65.85 -5.01
CA GLY A 2 -13.79 64.49 -4.54
C GLY A 2 -13.05 63.71 -5.62
N TRP A 3 -11.89 63.16 -5.30
CA TRP A 3 -11.14 62.29 -6.16
C TRP A 3 -11.51 60.84 -5.87
N ALA A 4 -12.30 60.27 -6.76
CA ALA A 4 -12.58 58.81 -6.75
C ALA A 4 -11.37 58.08 -7.39
N ARG A 5 -10.67 57.26 -6.62
CA ARG A 5 -9.70 56.30 -7.15
C ARG A 5 -10.45 55.05 -7.61
N LYS A 6 -10.34 54.74 -8.89
CA LYS A 6 -10.78 53.43 -9.45
C LYS A 6 -9.85 52.34 -8.98
N PRO A 7 -10.31 51.16 -8.56
CA PRO A 7 -9.47 50.01 -8.31
C PRO A 7 -8.98 49.38 -9.63
N LEU A 8 -7.69 49.18 -9.72
CA LEU A 8 -7.02 48.49 -10.83
C LEU A 8 -7.48 47.00 -10.92
N ALA A 9 -8.02 46.65 -12.07
CA ALA A 9 -8.36 45.30 -12.45
C ALA A 9 -7.07 44.47 -12.74
N ILE A 10 -6.48 43.90 -11.72
CA ILE A 10 -5.39 42.93 -11.82
C ILE A 10 -5.80 41.68 -11.03
N SER A 11 -6.63 40.81 -11.60
CA SER A 11 -6.90 39.52 -10.97
C SER A 11 -7.36 38.37 -11.92
N TRP A 12 -7.50 38.61 -13.22
CA TRP A 12 -8.02 37.59 -14.14
C TRP A 12 -6.95 36.82 -14.93
N ILE A 13 -5.74 37.37 -15.05
CA ILE A 13 -4.69 36.75 -15.88
C ILE A 13 -3.87 35.72 -15.09
N SER A 14 -3.78 35.84 -13.77
CA SER A 14 -2.99 34.89 -12.96
C SER A 14 -3.64 33.53 -12.75
N ARG A 15 -4.98 33.46 -12.73
CA ARG A 15 -5.71 32.17 -12.51
C ARG A 15 -5.76 31.24 -13.71
N PHE A 16 -5.71 31.80 -14.94
CA PHE A 16 -5.63 30.98 -16.17
C PHE A 16 -4.23 30.46 -16.47
N ALA A 17 -3.19 31.15 -16.04
CA ALA A 17 -1.80 30.72 -16.25
C ALA A 17 -1.41 29.58 -15.32
N THR A 18 -1.86 29.59 -14.06
CA THR A 18 -1.54 28.54 -13.08
C THR A 18 -2.21 27.21 -13.42
N GLY A 19 -3.47 27.21 -13.87
CA GLY A 19 -4.15 25.97 -14.28
C GLY A 19 -3.53 25.32 -15.52
N ARG A 20 -3.08 26.13 -16.50
CA ARG A 20 -2.40 25.61 -17.70
C ARG A 20 -0.98 25.12 -17.41
N LEU A 21 -0.25 25.77 -16.52
CA LEU A 21 1.08 25.35 -16.08
C LEU A 21 1.02 24.06 -15.27
N LEU A 22 0.01 23.93 -14.40
CA LEU A 22 -0.22 22.70 -13.63
C LEU A 22 -0.61 21.53 -14.55
N ALA A 23 -1.52 21.75 -15.50
CA ALA A 23 -1.91 20.74 -16.49
C ALA A 23 -0.76 20.34 -17.42
N LEU A 24 0.15 21.26 -17.77
CA LEU A 24 1.36 20.99 -18.52
C LEU A 24 2.38 20.20 -17.67
N ALA A 25 2.54 20.54 -16.41
CA ALA A 25 3.40 19.82 -15.47
C ALA A 25 2.90 18.38 -15.26
N ILE A 26 1.58 18.19 -15.08
CA ILE A 26 0.95 16.88 -14.94
C ILE A 26 1.13 16.03 -16.21
N ARG A 27 0.94 16.61 -17.40
CA ARG A 27 1.18 15.90 -18.68
C ARG A 27 2.65 15.55 -18.86
N SER A 28 3.57 16.41 -18.42
CA SER A 28 5.01 16.15 -18.46
C SER A 28 5.44 15.08 -17.48
N VAL A 29 4.84 15.04 -16.27
CA VAL A 29 5.07 13.99 -15.28
C VAL A 29 4.51 12.67 -15.77
N ALA A 30 3.28 12.64 -16.32
CA ALA A 30 2.68 11.43 -16.90
C ALA A 30 3.48 10.90 -18.09
N PHE A 31 4.04 11.79 -18.93
CA PHE A 31 4.88 11.39 -20.06
C PHE A 31 6.26 10.89 -19.62
N LEU A 32 6.88 11.53 -18.62
CA LEU A 32 8.11 11.05 -17.97
C LEU A 32 7.88 9.69 -17.29
N PHE A 33 6.71 9.50 -16.70
CA PHE A 33 6.29 8.27 -16.04
C PHE A 33 6.19 7.09 -17.03
N LEU A 34 5.53 7.30 -18.18
CA LEU A 34 5.44 6.31 -19.25
C LEU A 34 6.81 6.01 -19.90
N ALA A 35 7.73 6.98 -19.91
CA ALA A 35 9.08 6.79 -20.46
C ALA A 35 10.01 6.04 -19.50
N THR A 36 9.74 6.04 -18.17
CA THR A 36 10.56 5.33 -17.16
C THR A 36 10.22 3.85 -17.02
N LEU A 37 9.10 3.38 -17.55
CA LEU A 37 8.71 1.96 -17.56
C LEU A 37 9.69 1.01 -18.29
N HIS A 38 10.76 1.55 -18.88
CA HIS A 38 11.79 0.77 -19.56
C HIS A 38 13.09 0.60 -18.76
N VAL A 39 13.14 1.06 -17.50
CA VAL A 39 14.31 0.84 -16.64
C VAL A 39 14.20 -0.56 -16.05
N SER A 40 15.10 -1.44 -16.46
CA SER A 40 15.20 -2.82 -15.98
C SER A 40 15.32 -2.88 -14.47
N ALA A 41 14.22 -3.16 -13.78
CA ALA A 41 14.25 -3.54 -12.39
C ALA A 41 14.91 -4.92 -12.27
N GLN A 42 15.87 -5.07 -11.38
CA GLN A 42 16.46 -6.38 -11.10
C GLN A 42 15.44 -7.22 -10.34
N THR A 43 14.83 -8.14 -11.05
CA THR A 43 13.92 -9.15 -10.51
C THR A 43 14.68 -10.28 -9.85
N ILE A 44 14.11 -10.81 -8.77
CA ILE A 44 14.50 -12.12 -8.24
C ILE A 44 13.94 -13.18 -9.20
N HIS A 45 14.66 -13.45 -10.27
CA HIS A 45 14.41 -14.63 -11.07
C HIS A 45 15.15 -15.79 -10.44
N TYR A 46 14.41 -16.81 -9.99
CA TYR A 46 15.04 -18.11 -9.81
C TYR A 46 15.47 -18.64 -11.17
N THR A 47 16.76 -18.59 -11.44
CA THR A 47 17.34 -19.25 -12.63
C THR A 47 17.14 -20.76 -12.57
N LYS A 48 16.95 -21.29 -11.33
CA LYS A 48 16.66 -22.68 -11.00
C LYS A 48 15.70 -22.73 -9.81
N GLN A 49 14.81 -23.72 -9.75
CA GLN A 49 13.98 -23.95 -8.57
C GLN A 49 14.87 -24.23 -7.36
N PRO A 50 14.65 -23.54 -6.22
CA PRO A 50 15.43 -23.74 -5.01
C PRO A 50 15.40 -25.21 -4.54
N ASP A 51 16.55 -25.72 -4.10
CA ASP A 51 16.70 -27.05 -3.55
C ASP A 51 16.82 -27.02 -2.01
N PRO A 52 15.74 -27.32 -1.25
CA PRO A 52 15.77 -27.32 0.21
C PRO A 52 16.81 -28.28 0.81
N LYS A 53 17.21 -29.36 0.10
CA LYS A 53 18.25 -30.29 0.59
C LYS A 53 19.63 -29.65 0.57
N ASN A 54 19.96 -28.88 -0.49
CA ASN A 54 21.16 -28.08 -0.51
C ASN A 54 21.06 -26.94 0.51
N GLY A 55 19.88 -26.33 0.67
CA GLY A 55 19.60 -25.32 1.70
C GLY A 55 19.87 -25.82 3.12
N GLU A 56 19.49 -27.07 3.43
CA GLU A 56 19.80 -27.72 4.71
C GLU A 56 21.32 -27.79 4.95
N ARG A 57 22.10 -28.15 3.93
CA ARG A 57 23.56 -28.20 4.00
C ARG A 57 24.14 -26.82 4.30
N VAL A 58 23.68 -25.80 3.59
CA VAL A 58 24.10 -24.40 3.79
C VAL A 58 23.74 -23.93 5.20
N TYR A 59 22.49 -24.17 5.63
CA TYR A 59 22.00 -23.79 6.96
C TYR A 59 22.84 -24.40 8.09
N LYS A 60 23.14 -25.72 7.99
CA LYS A 60 23.99 -26.43 8.95
C LYS A 60 25.42 -25.92 8.95
N GLY A 61 25.93 -25.42 7.83
CA GLY A 61 27.27 -24.88 7.69
C GLY A 61 27.47 -23.49 8.26
N GLY A 62 26.46 -22.61 8.18
CA GLY A 62 26.63 -21.19 8.51
C GLY A 62 25.59 -20.58 9.45
N CYS A 63 24.38 -21.14 9.52
CA CYS A 63 23.25 -20.47 10.17
C CYS A 63 22.86 -21.11 11.52
N ILE A 64 23.02 -22.43 11.64
CA ILE A 64 22.54 -23.23 12.79
C ILE A 64 23.14 -22.77 14.12
N ALA A 65 24.39 -22.27 14.13
CA ALA A 65 25.10 -21.83 15.35
C ALA A 65 24.33 -20.70 16.08
N CYS A 66 23.66 -19.85 15.33
CA CYS A 66 22.85 -18.75 15.86
C CYS A 66 21.36 -19.05 15.85
N HIS A 67 20.84 -19.59 14.73
CA HIS A 67 19.41 -19.79 14.53
C HIS A 67 18.87 -21.12 15.05
N GLY A 68 19.74 -22.03 15.52
CA GLY A 68 19.40 -23.34 16.09
C GLY A 68 18.94 -24.33 15.05
N SER A 69 18.86 -25.61 15.42
CA SER A 69 18.44 -26.68 14.52
C SER A 69 16.97 -26.65 14.14
N GLU A 70 16.15 -26.01 14.97
CA GLU A 70 14.69 -25.90 14.79
C GLU A 70 14.25 -24.52 14.25
N GLY A 71 15.19 -23.62 13.97
CA GLY A 71 14.87 -22.28 13.51
C GLY A 71 14.33 -21.30 14.57
N LYS A 72 14.35 -21.69 15.85
CA LYS A 72 13.88 -20.88 17.01
C LYS A 72 14.99 -20.10 17.71
N GLY A 73 16.20 -20.14 17.17
CA GLY A 73 17.41 -19.66 17.80
C GLY A 73 18.11 -20.73 18.62
N ALA A 74 19.45 -20.70 18.60
CA ALA A 74 20.28 -21.58 19.43
C ALA A 74 20.09 -21.25 20.92
N PRO A 75 20.27 -22.22 21.85
CA PRO A 75 20.19 -21.92 23.29
C PRO A 75 21.14 -20.79 23.68
N GLN A 76 20.71 -19.90 24.57
CA GLN A 76 21.52 -18.75 25.00
C GLN A 76 22.85 -19.19 25.64
N SER A 77 22.87 -20.37 26.25
CA SER A 77 24.08 -20.97 26.83
C SER A 77 25.14 -21.38 25.79
N SER A 78 24.74 -21.53 24.52
CA SER A 78 25.64 -21.91 23.41
C SER A 78 26.06 -20.73 22.54
N THR A 79 25.58 -19.52 22.83
CA THR A 79 25.93 -18.29 22.09
C THR A 79 26.82 -17.37 22.92
N VAL A 80 27.80 -16.71 22.27
CA VAL A 80 28.67 -15.74 22.90
C VAL A 80 28.12 -14.31 22.94
N PHE A 81 26.89 -14.12 22.52
CA PHE A 81 26.20 -12.84 22.44
C PHE A 81 24.81 -12.93 23.09
N THR A 82 24.32 -11.81 23.59
CA THR A 82 22.91 -11.68 24.02
C THR A 82 22.02 -11.58 22.79
N ARG A 83 21.00 -12.41 22.73
CA ARG A 83 20.05 -12.43 21.63
C ARG A 83 19.31 -11.08 21.54
N PRO A 84 19.31 -10.39 20.38
CA PRO A 84 18.53 -9.17 20.19
C PRO A 84 17.02 -9.43 20.28
N ASP A 85 16.23 -8.41 20.67
CA ASP A 85 14.76 -8.50 20.73
C ASP A 85 14.13 -8.84 19.37
N THR A 86 14.79 -8.42 18.28
CA THR A 86 14.38 -8.67 16.89
C THR A 86 14.91 -9.98 16.32
N PHE A 87 15.35 -10.91 17.18
CA PHE A 87 15.86 -12.19 16.71
C PHE A 87 14.72 -13.05 16.16
N PRO A 88 14.81 -13.56 14.92
CA PRO A 88 13.71 -14.26 14.28
C PRO A 88 13.48 -15.66 14.88
N ASP A 89 12.21 -16.01 15.04
CA ASP A 89 11.74 -17.39 15.21
C ASP A 89 11.07 -17.85 13.91
N PHE A 90 11.79 -18.63 13.11
CA PHE A 90 11.31 -19.08 11.80
C PHE A 90 10.13 -20.06 11.87
N THR A 91 9.75 -20.51 13.05
CA THR A 91 8.57 -21.37 13.23
C THR A 91 7.27 -20.57 13.41
N ARG A 92 7.37 -19.24 13.58
CA ARG A 92 6.24 -18.33 13.70
C ARG A 92 5.68 -17.99 12.31
N CYS A 93 4.72 -18.82 11.85
CA CYS A 93 4.11 -18.65 10.53
C CYS A 93 3.38 -17.34 10.34
N ASP A 94 2.81 -16.80 11.40
CA ASP A 94 2.16 -15.49 11.45
C ASP A 94 3.10 -14.33 11.12
N GLN A 95 4.37 -14.46 11.44
CA GLN A 95 5.40 -13.45 11.18
C GLN A 95 6.24 -13.75 9.94
N THR A 96 6.51 -15.03 9.67
CA THR A 96 7.44 -15.40 8.61
C THR A 96 6.79 -15.57 7.25
N THR A 97 5.52 -16.03 7.17
CA THR A 97 4.86 -16.24 5.88
C THR A 97 4.49 -14.94 5.17
N PRO A 98 4.02 -13.88 5.86
CA PRO A 98 3.76 -12.57 5.25
C PRO A 98 5.02 -11.83 4.77
N GLU A 99 6.21 -12.24 5.21
CA GLU A 99 7.47 -11.66 4.76
C GLU A 99 7.90 -12.24 3.42
N ALA A 100 8.30 -11.36 2.48
CA ALA A 100 8.79 -11.80 1.17
C ALA A 100 10.21 -12.39 1.26
N ASN A 101 10.51 -13.38 0.39
CA ASN A 101 11.86 -13.96 0.29
C ASN A 101 12.93 -12.92 -0.05
N SER A 102 12.57 -11.86 -0.77
CA SER A 102 13.47 -10.75 -1.09
C SER A 102 13.98 -10.00 0.14
N ALA A 103 13.15 -9.84 1.17
CA ALA A 103 13.54 -9.23 2.44
C ALA A 103 14.58 -10.10 3.16
N TRP A 104 14.33 -11.40 3.25
CA TRP A 104 15.27 -12.37 3.84
C TRP A 104 16.57 -12.45 3.04
N LYS A 105 16.48 -12.49 1.71
CA LYS A 105 17.64 -12.52 0.82
C LYS A 105 18.57 -11.32 1.04
N THR A 106 17.99 -10.13 1.16
CA THR A 106 18.75 -8.90 1.45
C THR A 106 19.51 -9.00 2.77
N VAL A 107 18.88 -9.50 3.84
CA VAL A 107 19.52 -9.70 5.14
C VAL A 107 20.64 -10.73 5.08
N ILE A 108 20.47 -11.81 4.33
CA ILE A 108 21.51 -12.83 4.17
C ILE A 108 22.68 -12.28 3.35
N ILE A 109 22.44 -11.58 2.26
CA ILE A 109 23.48 -11.03 1.39
C ILE A 109 24.29 -9.95 2.10
N HIS A 110 23.61 -8.98 2.73
CA HIS A 110 24.23 -7.73 3.20
C HIS A 110 24.35 -7.62 4.72
N GLY A 111 23.87 -8.64 5.46
CA GLY A 111 23.85 -8.66 6.92
C GLY A 111 22.67 -7.89 7.52
N GLY A 112 22.45 -8.07 8.82
CA GLY A 112 21.37 -7.45 9.58
C GLY A 112 21.28 -5.92 9.47
N PRO A 113 22.41 -5.16 9.53
CA PRO A 113 22.37 -3.70 9.44
C PRO A 113 21.75 -3.14 8.15
N SER A 114 21.74 -3.90 7.06
CA SER A 114 21.11 -3.50 5.79
C SER A 114 19.61 -3.21 5.95
N ARG A 115 18.97 -3.92 6.87
CA ARG A 115 17.56 -3.76 7.21
C ARG A 115 17.34 -3.20 8.63
N GLY A 116 18.34 -2.57 9.22
CA GLY A 116 18.24 -1.99 10.58
C GLY A 116 18.18 -3.03 11.69
N PHE A 117 18.60 -4.28 11.44
CA PHE A 117 18.76 -5.33 12.44
C PHE A 117 20.17 -5.30 13.07
N SER A 118 20.40 -6.17 14.03
CA SER A 118 21.69 -6.28 14.72
C SER A 118 22.83 -6.64 13.77
N GLN A 119 24.01 -6.03 14.00
CA GLN A 119 25.26 -6.39 13.32
C GLN A 119 25.76 -7.82 13.64
N ILE A 120 25.14 -8.51 14.62
CA ILE A 120 25.43 -9.91 14.94
C ILE A 120 25.09 -10.82 13.76
N MET A 121 24.07 -10.48 12.95
CA MET A 121 23.81 -11.17 11.69
C MET A 121 24.80 -10.68 10.62
N PRO A 122 25.79 -11.50 10.24
CA PRO A 122 26.83 -11.12 9.28
C PRO A 122 26.29 -11.18 7.84
N ALA A 123 27.04 -10.56 6.92
CA ALA A 123 26.81 -10.67 5.49
C ALA A 123 27.41 -11.98 4.93
N PHE A 124 26.66 -12.66 4.08
CA PHE A 124 27.08 -13.90 3.42
C PHE A 124 27.19 -13.77 1.89
N GLY A 125 26.97 -12.57 1.33
CA GLY A 125 26.95 -12.36 -0.11
C GLY A 125 28.26 -12.65 -0.85
N GLU A 126 29.40 -12.58 -0.15
CA GLU A 126 30.70 -12.97 -0.72
C GLU A 126 31.03 -14.46 -0.55
N LEU A 127 30.30 -15.17 0.32
CA LEU A 127 30.53 -16.57 0.69
C LEU A 127 29.56 -17.53 0.01
N LEU A 128 28.34 -17.09 -0.26
CA LEU A 128 27.27 -17.88 -0.85
C LEU A 128 26.88 -17.33 -2.21
N THR A 129 26.61 -18.23 -3.14
CA THR A 129 25.98 -17.88 -4.42
C THR A 129 24.51 -17.49 -4.21
N ASN A 130 23.94 -16.75 -5.16
CA ASN A 130 22.51 -16.44 -5.13
C ASN A 130 21.63 -17.68 -5.08
N GLU A 131 22.04 -18.77 -5.76
CA GLU A 131 21.33 -20.05 -5.74
C GLU A 131 21.37 -20.69 -4.35
N GLU A 132 22.53 -20.71 -3.67
CA GLU A 132 22.65 -21.25 -2.30
C GLU A 132 21.85 -20.41 -1.30
N ILE A 133 21.72 -19.09 -1.51
CA ILE A 133 20.88 -18.23 -0.68
C ILE A 133 19.39 -18.57 -0.91
N ASP A 134 18.97 -18.75 -2.15
CA ASP A 134 17.59 -19.16 -2.46
C ASP A 134 17.29 -20.55 -1.88
N ASP A 135 18.22 -21.48 -1.94
CA ASP A 135 18.12 -22.82 -1.38
C ASP A 135 17.95 -22.79 0.15
N VAL A 136 18.78 -21.97 0.85
CA VAL A 136 18.69 -21.87 2.32
C VAL A 136 17.41 -21.19 2.77
N ILE A 137 16.90 -20.20 2.03
CA ILE A 137 15.59 -19.60 2.30
C ILE A 137 14.49 -20.65 2.15
N ALA A 138 14.51 -21.44 1.07
CA ALA A 138 13.53 -22.53 0.87
C ALA A 138 13.57 -23.56 2.00
N TYR A 139 14.74 -23.91 2.53
CA TYR A 139 14.89 -24.76 3.70
C TYR A 139 14.28 -24.11 4.95
N MET A 140 14.62 -22.83 5.22
CA MET A 140 14.11 -22.10 6.39
C MET A 140 12.59 -21.94 6.36
N ARG A 141 11.98 -21.76 5.18
CA ARG A 141 10.51 -21.76 5.03
C ARG A 141 9.88 -23.07 5.51
N GLY A 142 10.60 -24.17 5.45
CA GLY A 142 10.14 -25.47 5.96
C GLY A 142 10.02 -25.56 7.49
N PHE A 143 10.59 -24.62 8.27
CA PHE A 143 10.37 -24.56 9.72
C PHE A 143 8.94 -24.15 10.09
N CYS A 144 8.26 -23.43 9.20
CA CYS A 144 6.85 -23.12 9.35
C CYS A 144 5.99 -24.21 8.71
N ASN A 145 5.31 -25.02 9.54
CA ASN A 145 4.50 -26.15 9.08
C ASN A 145 3.05 -25.76 8.71
N ASN A 146 2.67 -24.49 8.88
CA ASN A 146 1.28 -24.04 8.74
C ASN A 146 1.12 -22.85 7.79
N THR A 147 1.85 -22.88 6.67
CA THR A 147 1.84 -21.82 5.65
C THR A 147 0.48 -21.62 4.99
N HIS A 148 -0.42 -22.62 5.03
CA HIS A 148 -1.75 -22.53 4.41
C HIS A 148 -2.70 -21.53 5.07
N HIS A 149 -2.38 -21.04 6.27
CA HIS A 149 -3.20 -20.08 6.99
C HIS A 149 -2.86 -18.61 6.66
N TYR A 150 -1.76 -18.36 5.97
CA TYR A 150 -1.29 -17.03 5.65
C TYR A 150 -0.97 -16.93 4.16
N PRO A 151 -1.34 -15.86 3.46
CA PRO A 151 -0.85 -15.62 2.11
C PRO A 151 0.66 -15.32 2.15
N ALA A 152 1.37 -15.69 1.09
CA ALA A 152 2.81 -15.47 1.00
C ALA A 152 3.13 -14.00 0.76
N GLY A 153 4.16 -13.49 1.43
CA GLY A 153 4.54 -12.08 1.42
C GLY A 153 4.90 -11.51 0.06
N GLU A 154 5.30 -12.35 -0.90
CA GLU A 154 5.50 -11.94 -2.29
C GLU A 154 4.23 -11.39 -2.96
N LEU A 155 3.05 -11.79 -2.45
CA LEU A 155 1.74 -11.31 -2.94
C LEU A 155 1.27 -10.05 -2.21
N ASN A 156 2.03 -9.59 -1.23
CA ASN A 156 1.82 -8.30 -0.58
C ASN A 156 2.34 -7.17 -1.47
N LEU A 157 1.52 -6.79 -2.44
CA LEU A 157 1.86 -5.76 -3.42
C LEU A 157 1.82 -4.34 -2.79
N PRO A 158 2.52 -3.36 -3.37
CA PRO A 158 2.43 -1.97 -2.93
C PRO A 158 0.98 -1.48 -2.89
N ARG A 159 0.62 -0.74 -1.82
CA ARG A 159 -0.71 -0.14 -1.67
C ARG A 159 -0.84 1.04 -2.61
N ALA A 160 -1.85 1.07 -3.46
CA ALA A 160 -2.23 2.23 -4.26
C ALA A 160 -2.97 3.28 -3.40
N LEU A 161 -3.12 4.51 -3.89
CA LEU A 161 -3.80 5.59 -3.15
C LEU A 161 -5.30 5.35 -2.97
N VAL A 162 -5.96 4.68 -3.94
CA VAL A 162 -7.42 4.48 -3.96
C VAL A 162 -7.82 3.03 -4.15
N THR A 163 -7.11 2.28 -5.01
CA THR A 163 -7.42 0.86 -5.27
C THR A 163 -6.95 0.01 -4.10
N GLU A 164 -7.88 -0.74 -3.50
CA GLU A 164 -7.56 -1.64 -2.40
C GLU A 164 -7.00 -2.97 -2.88
N LYS A 165 -5.87 -3.37 -2.29
CA LYS A 165 -5.23 -4.65 -2.58
C LYS A 165 -5.94 -5.83 -1.90
N ALA A 166 -5.73 -7.01 -2.48
CA ALA A 166 -6.35 -8.25 -1.98
C ALA A 166 -5.65 -8.81 -0.74
N PHE A 167 -4.39 -8.46 -0.47
CA PHE A 167 -3.62 -8.96 0.66
C PHE A 167 -4.13 -8.42 2.00
N PRO A 168 -4.36 -9.25 3.05
CA PRO A 168 -4.70 -8.78 4.39
C PRO A 168 -3.49 -8.15 5.08
N GLU A 169 -3.70 -7.01 5.75
CA GLU A 169 -2.64 -6.17 6.31
C GLU A 169 -2.73 -5.97 7.82
N ASP A 170 -1.57 -5.68 8.41
CA ASP A 170 -1.39 -5.12 9.74
C ASP A 170 -0.74 -3.75 9.59
N GLU A 171 -1.54 -2.71 9.35
CA GLU A 171 -1.01 -1.39 9.05
C GLU A 171 -1.87 -0.23 9.57
N LEU A 172 -1.24 0.93 9.70
CA LEU A 172 -1.89 2.22 9.93
C LEU A 172 -1.57 3.13 8.75
N VAL A 173 -2.62 3.66 8.12
CA VAL A 173 -2.49 4.60 7.01
C VAL A 173 -3.10 5.93 7.40
N ILE A 174 -2.37 7.01 7.19
CA ILE A 174 -2.89 8.38 7.27
C ILE A 174 -2.90 8.90 5.84
N SER A 175 -4.08 8.89 5.22
CA SER A 175 -4.28 9.33 3.84
C SER A 175 -4.96 10.69 3.82
N THR A 176 -4.60 11.54 2.88
CA THR A 176 -5.21 12.86 2.71
C THR A 176 -5.48 13.14 1.24
N ALA A 177 -6.71 13.57 0.96
CA ALA A 177 -7.13 14.06 -0.35
C ALA A 177 -7.47 15.55 -0.26
N MET A 178 -6.91 16.35 -1.16
CA MET A 178 -7.09 17.80 -1.20
C MET A 178 -7.57 18.24 -2.57
N ASN A 179 -8.57 19.13 -2.62
CA ASN A 179 -9.00 19.74 -3.88
C ASN A 179 -7.91 20.66 -4.44
N ALA A 180 -7.48 20.41 -5.67
CA ALA A 180 -6.50 21.27 -6.37
C ALA A 180 -7.13 22.55 -6.94
N SER A 181 -8.47 22.60 -7.06
CA SER A 181 -9.24 23.74 -7.57
C SER A 181 -10.64 23.78 -6.95
N GLY A 182 -11.34 24.91 -7.08
CA GLY A 182 -12.66 25.11 -6.49
C GLY A 182 -12.57 25.62 -5.04
N ALA A 183 -13.60 25.29 -4.23
CA ALA A 183 -13.58 25.60 -2.80
C ALA A 183 -12.53 24.76 -2.09
N PRO A 184 -11.63 25.37 -1.28
CA PRO A 184 -10.62 24.62 -0.57
C PRO A 184 -11.25 23.61 0.40
N SER A 185 -10.87 22.36 0.25
CA SER A 185 -11.26 21.29 1.18
C SER A 185 -10.21 20.17 1.17
N PHE A 186 -10.10 19.48 2.29
CA PHE A 186 -9.32 18.26 2.39
C PHE A 186 -9.97 17.30 3.39
N THR A 187 -9.82 16.03 3.12
CA THR A 187 -10.21 14.95 4.02
C THR A 187 -8.95 14.18 4.38
N THR A 188 -8.78 13.90 5.66
CA THR A 188 -7.72 13.00 6.16
C THR A 188 -8.37 11.78 6.77
N ASP A 189 -8.09 10.62 6.19
CA ASP A 189 -8.55 9.33 6.65
C ASP A 189 -7.48 8.70 7.54
N VAL A 190 -7.87 8.24 8.73
CA VAL A 190 -7.04 7.44 9.62
C VAL A 190 -7.56 6.01 9.56
N ILE A 191 -6.83 5.18 8.83
CA ILE A 191 -7.22 3.81 8.51
C ILE A 191 -6.34 2.87 9.34
N HIS A 192 -6.97 2.04 10.16
CA HIS A 192 -6.31 0.98 10.92
C HIS A 192 -6.78 -0.37 10.41
N GLU A 193 -5.83 -1.19 9.99
CA GLU A 193 -6.04 -2.55 9.50
C GLU A 193 -5.34 -3.54 10.42
N GLN A 194 -6.02 -4.65 10.74
CA GLN A 194 -5.48 -5.68 11.61
C GLN A 194 -5.89 -7.06 11.12
N THR A 195 -4.91 -7.92 10.89
CA THR A 195 -5.16 -9.32 10.53
C THR A 195 -5.62 -10.16 11.73
N PHE A 196 -6.42 -11.16 11.45
CA PHE A 196 -6.80 -12.20 12.41
C PHE A 196 -7.05 -13.54 11.70
N ALA A 197 -6.76 -14.63 12.39
CA ALA A 197 -6.87 -15.99 11.83
C ALA A 197 -6.24 -16.13 10.43
N GLY A 198 -5.16 -15.41 10.19
CA GLY A 198 -4.25 -15.53 9.07
C GLY A 198 -4.71 -14.98 7.72
N ARG A 199 -6.01 -15.11 7.38
CA ARG A 199 -6.56 -14.73 6.07
C ARG A 199 -7.65 -13.67 6.16
N ASN A 200 -7.91 -13.15 7.34
CA ASN A 200 -8.93 -12.16 7.55
C ASN A 200 -8.29 -10.87 8.06
N GLN A 201 -8.96 -9.76 7.80
CA GLN A 201 -8.59 -8.43 8.27
C GLN A 201 -9.84 -7.71 8.74
N ILE A 202 -9.74 -7.02 9.85
CA ILE A 202 -10.67 -5.95 10.23
C ILE A 202 -10.06 -4.61 9.86
N GLU A 203 -10.93 -3.67 9.55
CA GLU A 203 -10.56 -2.30 9.19
C GLU A 203 -11.44 -1.30 9.95
N VAL A 204 -10.84 -0.22 10.39
CA VAL A 204 -11.56 0.95 10.90
C VAL A 204 -10.99 2.17 10.20
N ASP A 205 -11.84 2.88 9.46
CA ASP A 205 -11.49 4.14 8.82
C ASP A 205 -12.27 5.29 9.46
N VAL A 206 -11.53 6.32 9.89
CA VAL A 206 -12.07 7.52 10.54
C VAL A 206 -11.68 8.75 9.71
N PRO A 207 -12.59 9.26 8.84
CA PRO A 207 -12.33 10.46 8.08
C PRO A 207 -12.50 11.73 8.92
N VAL A 208 -11.55 12.66 8.78
CA VAL A 208 -11.59 14.01 9.34
C VAL A 208 -11.64 15.01 8.20
N ASN A 209 -12.73 15.75 8.12
CA ASN A 209 -13.00 16.68 7.05
C ASN A 209 -12.70 18.12 7.45
N TYR A 210 -12.15 18.88 6.50
CA TYR A 210 -11.93 20.31 6.59
C TYR A 210 -12.40 20.97 5.29
N ALA A 211 -13.27 21.94 5.37
CA ALA A 211 -13.82 22.62 4.20
C ALA A 211 -13.99 24.13 4.45
N ASP A 212 -13.66 24.94 3.44
CA ASP A 212 -14.01 26.35 3.43
C ASP A 212 -15.45 26.50 2.97
N GLN A 213 -16.32 26.93 3.88
CA GLN A 213 -17.74 27.24 3.62
C GLN A 213 -17.95 28.76 3.74
N ASN A 214 -18.06 29.43 2.60
CA ASN A 214 -18.27 30.89 2.54
C ASN A 214 -17.17 31.70 3.27
N HIS A 215 -15.90 31.39 3.04
CA HIS A 215 -14.73 31.98 3.67
C HIS A 215 -14.57 31.69 5.17
N ASN A 216 -15.27 30.66 5.66
CA ASN A 216 -15.12 30.17 7.02
C ASN A 216 -14.74 28.67 6.98
N TRP A 217 -13.59 28.37 7.58
CA TRP A 217 -13.16 26.98 7.72
C TRP A 217 -14.00 26.25 8.76
N THR A 218 -14.55 25.12 8.37
CA THR A 218 -15.25 24.18 9.25
C THR A 218 -14.56 22.84 9.23
N SER A 219 -14.63 22.11 10.33
CA SER A 219 -14.07 20.77 10.43
C SER A 219 -15.01 19.84 11.18
N GLY A 220 -14.84 18.53 10.97
CA GLY A 220 -15.61 17.52 11.67
C GLY A 220 -15.24 16.11 11.22
N VAL A 221 -15.64 15.13 12.01
CA VAL A 221 -15.54 13.72 11.64
C VAL A 221 -16.56 13.41 10.55
N GLY A 222 -16.17 12.57 9.60
CA GLY A 222 -17.06 12.05 8.55
C GLY A 222 -17.80 10.78 8.94
N ASP A 223 -18.28 10.06 7.95
CA ASP A 223 -18.90 8.76 8.16
C ASP A 223 -17.82 7.70 8.39
N ILE A 224 -17.82 7.06 9.56
CA ILE A 224 -16.84 6.05 9.95
C ILE A 224 -17.14 4.74 9.21
N THR A 225 -16.11 4.12 8.62
CA THR A 225 -16.20 2.81 7.98
C THR A 225 -15.66 1.71 8.91
N LEU A 226 -16.40 0.60 8.97
CA LEU A 226 -15.96 -0.66 9.54
C LEU A 226 -15.89 -1.70 8.42
N GLY A 227 -14.69 -2.24 8.20
CA GLY A 227 -14.42 -3.20 7.15
C GLY A 227 -14.10 -4.60 7.68
N LEU A 228 -14.48 -5.61 6.90
CA LEU A 228 -14.10 -7.01 7.09
C LEU A 228 -13.67 -7.60 5.75
N LYS A 229 -12.38 -7.93 5.62
CA LYS A 229 -11.77 -8.56 4.44
C LYS A 229 -11.49 -10.04 4.70
N ARG A 230 -11.65 -10.86 3.68
CA ARG A 230 -11.22 -12.26 3.68
C ARG A 230 -10.52 -12.61 2.38
N GLU A 231 -9.30 -13.08 2.48
CA GLU A 231 -8.58 -13.73 1.37
C GLU A 231 -9.24 -15.08 1.08
N LEU A 232 -9.62 -15.27 -0.18
CA LEU A 232 -10.28 -16.49 -0.67
C LEU A 232 -9.32 -17.42 -1.39
N TYR A 233 -8.35 -16.86 -2.08
CA TYR A 233 -7.39 -17.59 -2.90
C TYR A 233 -6.06 -16.84 -2.99
N SER A 234 -4.98 -17.56 -2.85
CA SER A 234 -3.63 -17.07 -3.15
C SER A 234 -2.76 -18.18 -3.74
N SER A 235 -1.88 -17.82 -4.66
CA SER A 235 -0.96 -18.75 -5.31
C SER A 235 0.30 -18.04 -5.79
N LEU A 236 1.44 -18.37 -5.21
CA LEU A 236 2.75 -17.90 -5.70
C LEU A 236 3.06 -18.41 -7.10
N LYS A 237 2.58 -19.63 -7.45
CA LYS A 237 2.84 -20.22 -8.77
C LYS A 237 2.24 -19.39 -9.90
N THR A 238 1.08 -18.79 -9.68
CA THR A 238 0.40 -17.92 -10.64
C THR A 238 0.64 -16.44 -10.36
N GLY A 239 1.17 -16.08 -9.18
CA GLY A 239 1.33 -14.70 -8.73
C GLY A 239 0.01 -14.01 -8.40
N SER A 240 -1.05 -14.77 -8.10
CA SER A 240 -2.41 -14.23 -7.97
C SER A 240 -2.91 -14.32 -6.54
N ILE A 241 -3.69 -13.31 -6.12
CA ILE A 241 -4.43 -13.31 -4.86
C ILE A 241 -5.80 -12.67 -5.08
N LEU A 242 -6.82 -13.22 -4.40
CA LEU A 242 -8.22 -12.79 -4.48
C LEU A 242 -8.80 -12.66 -3.08
N SER A 243 -9.46 -11.56 -2.80
CA SER A 243 -10.22 -11.35 -1.57
C SER A 243 -11.61 -10.76 -1.82
N VAL A 244 -12.47 -10.90 -0.82
CA VAL A 244 -13.75 -10.20 -0.72
C VAL A 244 -13.73 -9.34 0.53
N GLN A 245 -14.39 -8.19 0.46
CA GLN A 245 -14.52 -7.27 1.59
C GLN A 245 -15.97 -6.75 1.68
N GLY A 246 -16.42 -6.54 2.90
CA GLY A 246 -17.65 -5.83 3.20
C GLY A 246 -17.36 -4.63 4.09
N GLY A 247 -17.66 -3.44 3.61
CA GLY A 247 -17.62 -2.19 4.35
C GLY A 247 -19.00 -1.82 4.89
N LEU A 248 -19.02 -1.24 6.09
CA LEU A 248 -20.21 -0.64 6.70
C LEU A 248 -19.90 0.81 7.05
N LEU A 249 -20.37 1.74 6.22
CA LEU A 249 -20.27 3.17 6.48
C LEU A 249 -21.39 3.58 7.43
N LEU A 250 -21.02 4.11 8.60
CA LEU A 250 -21.95 4.56 9.64
C LEU A 250 -22.19 6.07 9.50
N PRO A 251 -23.43 6.56 9.62
CA PRO A 251 -23.76 7.98 9.42
C PRO A 251 -23.34 8.82 10.65
N THR A 252 -22.07 8.84 10.99
CA THR A 252 -21.48 9.58 12.10
C THR A 252 -21.14 11.02 11.73
N GLY A 253 -20.98 11.30 10.44
CA GLY A 253 -20.67 12.62 9.93
C GLY A 253 -21.85 13.59 9.92
N ASP A 254 -21.54 14.88 10.03
CA ASP A 254 -22.54 15.93 9.98
C ASP A 254 -22.99 16.23 8.53
N ARG A 255 -24.12 15.66 8.14
CA ARG A 255 -24.67 15.85 6.80
C ARG A 255 -24.97 17.32 6.48
N SER A 256 -25.37 18.13 7.46
CA SER A 256 -25.69 19.53 7.23
C SER A 256 -24.48 20.36 6.80
N ARG A 257 -23.28 19.92 7.21
CA ARG A 257 -22.00 20.51 6.81
C ARG A 257 -21.34 19.77 5.64
N GLY A 258 -21.99 18.74 5.08
CA GLY A 258 -21.45 17.95 3.99
C GLY A 258 -20.36 16.95 4.41
N PHE A 259 -20.27 16.59 5.70
CA PHE A 259 -19.27 15.67 6.24
C PHE A 259 -19.76 14.23 6.39
N GLY A 260 -20.97 13.93 5.94
CA GLY A 260 -21.54 12.59 5.92
C GLY A 260 -22.79 12.48 5.07
N ASN A 261 -23.16 11.26 4.68
CA ASN A 261 -24.32 10.96 3.86
C ASN A 261 -25.64 10.94 4.67
N GLY A 262 -25.54 10.78 6.00
CA GLY A 262 -26.70 10.71 6.91
C GLY A 262 -27.52 9.43 6.74
N THR A 263 -26.93 8.40 6.16
CA THR A 263 -27.52 7.05 6.01
C THR A 263 -26.43 6.00 6.09
N THR A 264 -26.73 4.86 6.67
CA THR A 264 -25.82 3.71 6.63
C THR A 264 -25.68 3.21 5.20
N THR A 265 -24.45 2.92 4.76
CA THR A 265 -24.15 2.38 3.44
C THR A 265 -23.36 1.07 3.60
N PHE A 266 -23.78 0.03 2.88
CA PHE A 266 -23.01 -1.20 2.72
C PHE A 266 -22.14 -1.09 1.47
N GLU A 267 -20.85 -1.44 1.59
CA GLU A 267 -19.90 -1.43 0.49
C GLU A 267 -19.28 -2.83 0.33
N PRO A 268 -19.97 -3.76 -0.36
CA PRO A 268 -19.35 -5.04 -0.74
C PRO A 268 -18.46 -4.86 -1.96
N PHE A 269 -17.25 -5.43 -1.91
CA PHE A 269 -16.34 -5.46 -3.05
C PHE A 269 -15.44 -6.68 -3.10
N THR A 270 -14.80 -6.87 -4.23
CA THR A 270 -13.78 -7.89 -4.49
C THR A 270 -12.51 -7.22 -4.94
N SER A 271 -11.37 -7.65 -4.40
CA SER A 271 -10.04 -7.24 -4.85
C SER A 271 -9.31 -8.45 -5.43
N PHE A 272 -8.66 -8.24 -6.57
CA PHE A 272 -7.82 -9.24 -7.25
C PHE A 272 -6.49 -8.60 -7.62
N ASP A 273 -5.38 -9.22 -7.17
CA ASP A 273 -4.05 -8.74 -7.50
C ASP A 273 -3.30 -9.80 -8.29
N GLN A 274 -2.50 -9.36 -9.25
CA GLN A 274 -1.67 -10.18 -10.09
C GLN A 274 -0.26 -9.64 -10.13
N LEU A 275 0.69 -10.41 -9.61
CA LEU A 275 2.12 -10.19 -9.74
C LEU A 275 2.61 -10.82 -11.04
N PHE A 276 3.35 -10.05 -11.84
CA PHE A 276 4.04 -10.49 -13.04
C PHE A 276 5.55 -10.54 -12.81
N LYS A 277 6.29 -10.89 -13.86
CA LYS A 277 7.75 -10.81 -13.86
C LYS A 277 8.20 -9.36 -13.65
N GLU A 278 9.42 -9.20 -13.12
CA GLU A 278 10.05 -7.89 -12.91
C GLU A 278 9.30 -6.99 -11.93
N ASN A 279 8.63 -7.60 -10.92
CA ASN A 279 7.85 -6.87 -9.90
C ASN A 279 6.82 -5.90 -10.49
N THR A 280 6.39 -6.14 -11.72
CA THR A 280 5.24 -5.48 -12.32
C THR A 280 3.98 -6.14 -11.79
N PHE A 281 2.99 -5.35 -11.48
CA PHE A 281 1.74 -5.87 -10.93
C PHE A 281 0.51 -5.12 -11.46
N VAL A 282 -0.63 -5.77 -11.33
CA VAL A 282 -1.95 -5.20 -11.53
C VAL A 282 -2.79 -5.52 -10.31
N GLN A 283 -3.49 -4.51 -9.80
CA GLN A 283 -4.52 -4.64 -8.78
C GLN A 283 -5.85 -4.23 -9.39
N PHE A 284 -6.89 -4.97 -9.10
CA PHE A 284 -8.24 -4.71 -9.57
C PHE A 284 -9.24 -4.81 -8.43
N GLN A 285 -10.12 -3.81 -8.31
CA GLN A 285 -11.18 -3.77 -7.32
C GLN A 285 -12.51 -3.46 -8.01
N ALA A 286 -13.56 -4.16 -7.64
CA ALA A 286 -14.91 -3.88 -8.10
C ALA A 286 -15.93 -4.10 -6.98
N GLY A 287 -16.88 -3.16 -6.85
CA GLY A 287 -17.85 -3.18 -5.78
C GLY A 287 -19.05 -2.25 -6.03
N ALA A 288 -19.83 -2.08 -4.98
CA ALA A 288 -21.02 -1.23 -5.02
C ALA A 288 -21.26 -0.53 -3.68
N ASP A 289 -21.75 0.71 -3.72
CA ASP A 289 -22.28 1.43 -2.57
C ASP A 289 -23.79 1.24 -2.51
N LEU A 290 -24.25 0.68 -1.42
CA LEU A 290 -25.65 0.30 -1.21
C LEU A 290 -26.20 1.02 0.03
N PRO A 291 -26.56 2.32 -0.09
CA PRO A 291 -27.17 3.06 1.02
C PRO A 291 -28.54 2.49 1.37
N VAL A 292 -28.86 2.45 2.66
CA VAL A 292 -30.18 2.01 3.17
C VAL A 292 -31.25 3.00 2.76
N ASP A 293 -30.96 4.30 2.80
CA ASP A 293 -31.87 5.36 2.39
C ASP A 293 -31.38 6.02 1.10
N THR A 294 -31.97 5.60 -0.02
CA THR A 294 -31.62 6.12 -1.36
C THR A 294 -32.07 7.55 -1.62
N SER A 295 -32.89 8.15 -0.75
CA SER A 295 -33.19 9.59 -0.82
C SER A 295 -32.06 10.46 -0.31
N LYS A 296 -31.13 9.89 0.45
CA LYS A 296 -30.00 10.59 1.03
C LYS A 296 -28.71 10.40 0.24
N ALA A 297 -28.49 9.21 -0.31
CA ALA A 297 -27.35 8.89 -1.16
C ALA A 297 -27.79 7.95 -2.29
N PRO A 298 -27.28 8.08 -3.52
CA PRO A 298 -27.58 7.16 -4.61
C PRO A 298 -26.87 5.82 -4.36
N ARG A 299 -27.43 4.74 -4.93
CA ARG A 299 -26.68 3.51 -5.12
C ARG A 299 -25.70 3.69 -6.27
N SER A 300 -24.49 3.18 -6.11
CA SER A 300 -23.47 3.24 -7.16
C SER A 300 -22.74 1.91 -7.30
N MET A 301 -22.03 1.75 -8.39
CA MET A 301 -21.02 0.73 -8.60
C MET A 301 -19.71 1.42 -8.92
N PHE A 302 -18.60 0.78 -8.51
CA PHE A 302 -17.27 1.25 -8.83
C PHE A 302 -16.40 0.10 -9.31
N TRP A 303 -15.39 0.44 -10.10
CA TRP A 303 -14.26 -0.42 -10.40
C TRP A 303 -13.00 0.42 -10.51
N ARG A 304 -11.91 -0.14 -10.03
CA ARG A 304 -10.63 0.53 -9.92
C ARG A 304 -9.54 -0.42 -10.39
N THR A 305 -8.51 0.09 -11.02
CA THR A 305 -7.37 -0.71 -11.48
C THR A 305 -6.12 0.08 -11.25
N ALA A 306 -5.16 -0.47 -10.51
CA ALA A 306 -3.82 0.07 -10.38
C ALA A 306 -2.84 -0.82 -11.15
N ILE A 307 -1.91 -0.19 -11.87
CA ILE A 307 -0.79 -0.85 -12.54
C ILE A 307 0.48 -0.20 -12.03
N GLY A 308 1.42 -1.01 -11.56
CA GLY A 308 2.66 -0.51 -11.00
C GLY A 308 3.84 -1.43 -11.18
N GLN A 309 5.01 -0.91 -10.86
CA GLN A 309 6.26 -1.66 -10.85
C GLN A 309 7.12 -1.26 -9.66
N ALA A 310 7.43 -2.22 -8.77
CA ALA A 310 8.32 -1.98 -7.64
C ALA A 310 9.79 -2.05 -8.11
N MET A 311 10.55 -0.99 -7.88
CA MET A 311 11.96 -0.85 -8.27
C MET A 311 12.83 -0.66 -7.04
N ALA A 312 13.93 -1.42 -6.98
CA ALA A 312 14.94 -1.33 -5.93
C ALA A 312 16.29 -0.90 -6.51
N PRO A 313 16.54 0.41 -6.75
CA PRO A 313 17.75 0.89 -7.41
C PRO A 313 19.01 0.67 -6.58
N ASP A 314 18.90 0.47 -5.29
CA ASP A 314 19.96 0.18 -4.35
C ASP A 314 20.21 -1.33 -4.13
N HIS A 315 19.88 -2.16 -5.12
CA HIS A 315 19.99 -3.62 -5.07
C HIS A 315 19.23 -4.27 -3.89
N GLY A 316 18.15 -3.65 -3.44
CA GLY A 316 17.31 -4.15 -2.35
C GLY A 316 17.78 -3.73 -0.96
N LEU A 317 18.79 -2.87 -0.83
CA LEU A 317 19.34 -2.45 0.46
C LEU A 317 18.43 -1.51 1.27
N GLY A 318 17.39 -0.95 0.70
CA GLY A 318 16.56 -0.05 1.46
C GLY A 318 15.33 0.44 0.72
N ARG A 319 15.47 1.49 -0.04
CA ARG A 319 14.34 2.21 -0.60
C ARG A 319 13.79 1.55 -1.85
N LEU A 320 12.50 1.28 -1.85
CA LEU A 320 11.76 0.94 -3.05
C LEU A 320 11.12 2.21 -3.61
N PHE A 321 11.09 2.31 -4.93
CA PHE A 321 10.34 3.30 -5.68
C PHE A 321 9.33 2.55 -6.51
N THR A 322 8.06 2.88 -6.33
CA THR A 322 6.97 2.19 -7.02
C THR A 322 6.10 3.21 -7.75
N PRO A 323 6.42 3.51 -9.01
CA PRO A 323 5.51 4.22 -9.88
C PRO A 323 4.25 3.39 -10.11
N MET A 324 3.07 4.04 -10.01
CA MET A 324 1.77 3.43 -10.28
C MET A 324 0.88 4.39 -11.05
N VAL A 325 -0.10 3.83 -11.74
CA VAL A 325 -1.19 4.58 -12.35
C VAL A 325 -2.48 3.86 -12.04
N GLU A 326 -3.43 4.58 -11.44
CA GLU A 326 -4.77 4.08 -11.23
C GLU A 326 -5.75 4.58 -12.31
N LEU A 327 -6.68 3.73 -12.68
CA LEU A 327 -7.85 4.05 -13.46
C LEU A 327 -9.08 3.78 -12.59
N LEU A 328 -9.82 4.84 -12.28
CA LEU A 328 -10.94 4.81 -11.35
C LEU A 328 -12.24 5.06 -12.08
N ALA A 329 -13.28 4.30 -11.77
CA ALA A 329 -14.60 4.44 -12.37
C ALA A 329 -15.70 4.32 -11.35
N VAL A 330 -16.67 5.22 -11.41
CA VAL A 330 -17.88 5.21 -10.58
C VAL A 330 -19.11 5.50 -11.45
N ARG A 331 -20.21 4.77 -11.20
CA ARG A 331 -21.49 4.96 -11.89
C ARG A 331 -22.66 4.79 -10.94
N ASP A 332 -23.51 5.78 -10.88
CA ASP A 332 -24.79 5.70 -10.14
C ASP A 332 -25.79 4.76 -10.81
N PHE A 333 -26.60 4.04 -10.02
CA PHE A 333 -27.73 3.22 -10.51
C PHE A 333 -28.96 4.09 -10.79
N GLN A 334 -28.78 5.09 -11.63
CA GLN A 334 -29.85 5.98 -12.06
C GLN A 334 -30.00 5.94 -13.58
N ASN A 335 -31.23 6.09 -14.06
CA ASN A 335 -31.52 6.15 -15.51
C ASN A 335 -30.76 7.35 -16.12
N GLY A 336 -29.98 7.10 -17.15
CA GLY A 336 -29.21 8.13 -17.85
C GLY A 336 -27.91 8.52 -17.16
N ALA A 337 -27.53 7.91 -16.02
CA ALA A 337 -26.23 8.15 -15.39
C ALA A 337 -25.11 7.69 -16.33
N SER A 338 -24.09 8.55 -16.46
CA SER A 338 -22.85 8.22 -17.13
C SER A 338 -21.81 7.72 -16.14
N THR A 339 -20.82 6.98 -16.64
CA THR A 339 -19.68 6.56 -15.82
C THR A 339 -18.68 7.73 -15.69
N ASN A 340 -18.33 8.06 -14.46
CA ASN A 340 -17.28 8.99 -14.15
C ASN A 340 -15.93 8.24 -14.12
N TRP A 341 -14.97 8.70 -14.91
CA TRP A 341 -13.64 8.13 -14.97
C TRP A 341 -12.61 9.14 -14.52
N ASP A 342 -11.66 8.68 -13.73
CA ASP A 342 -10.48 9.41 -13.30
C ASP A 342 -9.22 8.62 -13.59
N VAL A 343 -8.12 9.33 -13.80
CA VAL A 343 -6.76 8.76 -13.84
C VAL A 343 -5.96 9.34 -12.69
N LEU A 344 -5.15 8.51 -12.05
CA LEU A 344 -4.36 8.89 -10.88
C LEU A 344 -2.93 8.32 -11.05
N PRO A 345 -2.00 9.06 -11.69
CA PRO A 345 -0.58 8.76 -11.60
C PRO A 345 -0.07 9.07 -10.19
N GLU A 346 0.74 8.15 -9.64
CA GLU A 346 1.25 8.21 -8.28
C GLU A 346 2.66 7.62 -8.16
N MET A 347 3.35 7.96 -7.06
CA MET A 347 4.68 7.47 -6.74
C MET A 347 4.79 7.12 -5.27
N GLN A 348 4.90 5.84 -4.98
CA GLN A 348 5.20 5.36 -3.64
C GLN A 348 6.71 5.24 -3.42
N VAL A 349 7.17 5.66 -2.24
CA VAL A 349 8.56 5.54 -1.81
C VAL A 349 8.61 4.90 -0.43
N THR A 350 9.37 3.83 -0.29
CA THR A 350 9.71 3.26 1.02
C THR A 350 10.78 4.13 1.67
N VAL A 351 10.51 4.66 2.86
CA VAL A 351 11.42 5.61 3.54
C VAL A 351 12.21 4.99 4.69
N SER A 352 11.69 3.91 5.32
CA SER A 352 12.40 3.20 6.38
C SER A 352 13.30 2.08 5.84
N ARG A 353 14.36 1.74 6.57
CA ARG A 353 15.28 0.64 6.21
C ARG A 353 14.60 -0.73 6.28
N ARG A 354 13.68 -0.92 7.24
CA ARG A 354 12.89 -2.14 7.39
C ARG A 354 11.73 -2.24 6.41
N GLN A 355 11.51 -1.20 5.60
CA GLN A 355 10.42 -1.11 4.62
C GLN A 355 9.01 -1.02 5.21
N HIS A 356 8.89 -0.72 6.51
CA HIS A 356 7.60 -0.57 7.20
C HIS A 356 6.96 0.80 7.01
N ILE A 357 7.73 1.83 6.64
CA ILE A 357 7.18 3.17 6.43
C ILE A 357 7.26 3.50 4.95
N ARG A 358 6.09 3.76 4.36
CA ARG A 358 5.93 4.14 2.95
C ARG A 358 5.19 5.46 2.86
N VAL A 359 5.55 6.23 1.87
CA VAL A 359 4.88 7.50 1.52
C VAL A 359 4.48 7.40 0.07
N ASP A 360 3.27 7.79 -0.25
CA ASP A 360 2.78 7.90 -1.62
C ASP A 360 2.21 9.28 -1.89
N VAL A 361 2.33 9.73 -3.13
CA VAL A 361 1.73 10.98 -3.60
C VAL A 361 1.28 10.83 -5.04
N GLY A 362 0.05 11.28 -5.32
CA GLY A 362 -0.55 11.24 -6.65
C GLY A 362 -1.45 12.43 -6.94
N VAL A 363 -1.88 12.52 -8.18
CA VAL A 363 -2.82 13.54 -8.65
C VAL A 363 -3.95 12.85 -9.40
N GLN A 364 -5.16 12.87 -8.80
CA GLN A 364 -6.37 12.36 -9.42
C GLN A 364 -6.93 13.43 -10.37
N GLU A 365 -7.09 13.08 -11.64
CA GLU A 365 -7.61 13.96 -12.66
C GLU A 365 -8.86 13.35 -13.31
N PRO A 366 -10.04 13.99 -13.18
CA PRO A 366 -11.24 13.55 -13.91
C PRO A 366 -11.06 13.78 -15.41
N PHE A 367 -11.33 12.76 -16.23
CA PHE A 367 -11.25 12.86 -17.69
C PHE A 367 -12.56 12.64 -18.43
N THR A 368 -13.63 12.19 -17.73
CA THR A 368 -14.99 12.22 -18.22
C THR A 368 -15.88 13.01 -17.28
N ASN A 369 -16.96 13.61 -17.82
CA ASN A 369 -17.92 14.39 -17.03
C ASN A 369 -17.22 15.42 -16.13
N THR A 370 -16.28 16.15 -16.69
CA THR A 370 -15.38 17.04 -15.94
C THR A 370 -16.05 18.31 -15.38
N SER A 371 -17.28 18.62 -15.82
CA SER A 371 -18.04 19.75 -15.32
C SER A 371 -18.41 19.57 -13.83
N GLY A 372 -17.90 20.48 -12.98
CA GLY A 372 -18.14 20.43 -11.54
C GLY A 372 -17.26 19.45 -10.78
N ARG A 373 -16.33 18.78 -11.45
CA ARG A 373 -15.33 17.90 -10.84
C ARG A 373 -13.95 18.57 -10.86
N SER A 374 -13.23 18.44 -9.76
CA SER A 374 -11.90 19.07 -9.59
C SER A 374 -10.84 18.00 -9.51
N ALA A 375 -9.64 18.32 -10.01
CA ALA A 375 -8.47 17.52 -9.71
C ALA A 375 -8.21 17.53 -8.20
N GLN A 376 -7.66 16.42 -7.69
CA GLN A 376 -7.29 16.28 -6.29
C GLN A 376 -5.82 15.86 -6.18
N VAL A 377 -5.14 16.35 -5.16
CA VAL A 377 -3.85 15.84 -4.73
C VAL A 377 -4.10 14.88 -3.59
N LEU A 378 -3.64 13.64 -3.76
CA LEU A 378 -3.72 12.60 -2.74
C LEU A 378 -2.32 12.29 -2.24
N PHE A 379 -2.20 12.02 -0.96
CA PHE A 379 -0.98 11.46 -0.39
C PHE A 379 -1.30 10.63 0.85
N TYR A 380 -0.45 9.65 1.16
CA TYR A 380 -0.50 8.97 2.44
C TYR A 380 0.88 8.77 3.06
N VAL A 381 0.88 8.53 4.36
CA VAL A 381 1.95 7.89 5.12
C VAL A 381 1.38 6.59 5.67
N LEU A 382 2.02 5.49 5.31
CA LEU A 382 1.67 4.14 5.73
C LEU A 382 2.77 3.62 6.66
N TRP A 383 2.35 2.92 7.69
CA TRP A 383 3.22 2.20 8.59
C TRP A 383 2.66 0.81 8.84
N ASP A 384 3.42 -0.23 8.48
CA ASP A 384 3.09 -1.64 8.75
C ASP A 384 3.93 -2.23 9.89
N TRP A 385 3.43 -3.28 10.53
CA TRP A 385 4.10 -3.99 11.63
C TRP A 385 3.93 -5.51 11.53
N ALA A 386 3.81 -6.04 10.32
CA ALA A 386 3.54 -7.45 10.06
C ALA A 386 4.53 -8.42 10.77
N ASP A 387 5.78 -8.02 10.96
CA ASP A 387 6.86 -8.81 11.54
C ASP A 387 7.13 -8.54 13.03
N GLY A 388 6.30 -7.71 13.69
CA GLY A 388 6.55 -7.33 15.07
C GLY A 388 5.35 -6.72 15.78
N LYS A 389 5.63 -6.01 16.87
CA LYS A 389 4.63 -5.21 17.57
C LYS A 389 4.52 -3.83 16.95
N PHE A 390 3.36 -3.21 17.11
CA PHE A 390 3.06 -1.85 16.62
C PHE A 390 4.20 -0.83 16.82
N TRP A 391 4.91 -0.88 17.94
CA TRP A 391 6.00 0.05 18.25
C TRP A 391 7.37 -0.36 17.69
N GLU A 392 7.54 -1.55 17.18
CA GLU A 392 8.85 -2.08 16.74
C GLU A 392 9.19 -1.69 15.31
N GLY A 393 8.21 -1.33 14.48
CA GLY A 393 8.40 -0.91 13.08
C GLY A 393 9.17 0.40 12.86
N TRP A 394 9.36 1.19 13.92
CA TRP A 394 10.01 2.50 13.86
C TRP A 394 11.55 2.46 13.88
N ARG A 395 12.20 1.32 14.03
CA ARG A 395 13.66 1.20 14.17
C ARG A 395 14.36 0.91 12.87
#